data_d18a1e04c330131f79dd50877c664c98
#
_entry.id   d18a1e04c330131f79dd50877c664c98
#
_cell.length_a   1.000
_cell.length_b   1.000
_cell.length_c   1.000
_cell.angle_alpha   90.00
_cell.angle_beta   90.00
_cell.angle_gamma   90.00
#
_symmetry.space_group_name_H-M   'P 1'
#
loop_
_entity.id
_entity.type
_entity.pdbx_description
1 polymer ?
#
loop_
_entity_poly.entity_id
_entity_poly.type
_entity_poly.pdbx_seq_one_letter_code
_entity_poly.pdbx_strand_id
1 'polypeptide(L)'
;CMAGYVYASSGFGESSTDLVFAGNGIIAENGNLLAESPRFTMEEQLVISEIDIETLQNDRQVNTSFMYGTSGLPKEKAQVVDFQVRIPDGFSLTRPVDPHPFTPSGEALKERCEEIFHIQVAGLAKRLVHAHAQTAVVGISGGLDSTLALLVTVMTFDALKMPRGQIIGITMPGFGTTDRTYTNACDLIRSLGVTLKEIPIKEACLQHFRDIDHDPSVHDVTYENSQARERTQLLMDVANQKNGLVIGTGDLSELALGWATYNGDHMSMYGVNGSIPKTLVKYLVEWVANHKVDDASRLTLLDIVDTPISPELIPADENGNIKQKTEDLVGPYELHDFFLYHFLRFGSHPSKIYFLAQKAFAGIYDNATVKKWLYTFFRRFFQQQFKRSCLPDGPKVGSVSLSPRGDWRMPSDAVSRLWLEEIERINI
;
A
#
# COMPACT_ATOMS: atom_id res chain seq x y z
N CYS A 1 -27.66 3.77 0.95
CA CYS A 1 -28.20 2.96 -0.15
C CYS A 1 -27.05 2.75 -1.16
N MET A 2 -26.67 1.56 -1.47
CA MET A 2 -25.67 1.23 -2.51
C MET A 2 -26.24 1.51 -3.90
N ALA A 3 -26.44 2.80 -4.20
CA ALA A 3 -27.15 3.28 -5.40
C ALA A 3 -26.60 4.63 -5.85
N GLY A 4 -26.78 4.93 -7.13
CA GLY A 4 -26.72 6.29 -7.62
C GLY A 4 -28.00 7.02 -7.31
N TYR A 5 -27.90 8.29 -6.94
CA TYR A 5 -29.02 9.16 -6.62
C TYR A 5 -28.92 10.44 -7.41
N VAL A 6 -29.95 10.73 -8.20
CA VAL A 6 -30.05 11.94 -8.98
C VAL A 6 -31.28 12.71 -8.52
N TYR A 7 -31.09 13.93 -8.08
CA TYR A 7 -32.14 14.79 -7.57
C TYR A 7 -32.17 16.10 -8.34
N ALA A 8 -33.33 16.50 -8.76
CA ALA A 8 -33.63 17.79 -9.34
C ALA A 8 -34.80 18.42 -8.61
N SER A 9 -34.58 19.54 -7.94
CA SER A 9 -35.60 20.28 -7.21
C SER A 9 -36.29 21.26 -8.13
N SER A 10 -37.53 21.59 -7.79
CA SER A 10 -38.25 22.74 -8.34
C SER A 10 -37.45 24.03 -8.11
N GLY A 11 -37.51 24.95 -9.05
CA GLY A 11 -36.70 26.17 -9.06
C GLY A 11 -37.52 27.45 -9.24
N PHE A 12 -36.87 28.50 -9.70
CA PHE A 12 -37.37 29.85 -9.84
C PHE A 12 -38.70 29.95 -10.66
N GLY A 13 -38.90 29.10 -11.64
CA GLY A 13 -40.10 29.07 -12.48
C GLY A 13 -41.35 28.48 -11.85
N GLU A 14 -41.26 27.95 -10.62
CA GLU A 14 -42.38 27.26 -9.95
C GLU A 14 -43.31 28.24 -9.21
N SER A 15 -43.39 28.20 -7.90
CA SER A 15 -44.29 29.02 -7.11
C SER A 15 -43.56 30.08 -6.30
N SER A 16 -44.21 31.25 -6.13
CA SER A 16 -43.75 32.32 -5.26
C SER A 16 -44.74 32.68 -4.16
N THR A 17 -45.78 31.84 -3.91
CA THR A 17 -46.80 32.14 -2.88
C THR A 17 -46.15 31.99 -1.49
N ASP A 18 -46.37 30.87 -0.81
CA ASP A 18 -45.78 30.63 0.51
C ASP A 18 -44.47 29.83 0.42
N LEU A 19 -44.27 29.07 -0.65
CA LEU A 19 -43.11 28.25 -0.89
C LEU A 19 -42.23 28.85 -1.99
N VAL A 20 -40.92 28.97 -1.67
CA VAL A 20 -39.90 29.35 -2.61
C VAL A 20 -38.92 28.19 -2.78
N PHE A 21 -38.71 27.78 -4.00
CA PHE A 21 -37.91 26.61 -4.33
C PHE A 21 -36.46 26.97 -4.67
N ALA A 22 -35.53 26.13 -4.19
CA ALA A 22 -34.09 26.39 -4.34
C ALA A 22 -33.52 26.09 -5.72
N GLY A 23 -34.16 25.23 -6.52
CA GLY A 23 -33.68 24.82 -7.83
C GLY A 23 -32.40 23.99 -7.76
N ASN A 24 -32.23 23.20 -6.70
CA ASN A 24 -30.98 22.45 -6.45
C ASN A 24 -30.95 21.12 -7.22
N GLY A 25 -29.88 20.90 -7.95
CA GLY A 25 -29.55 19.63 -8.60
C GLY A 25 -28.42 18.92 -7.85
N ILE A 26 -28.61 17.63 -7.54
CA ILE A 26 -27.61 16.82 -6.82
C ILE A 26 -27.43 15.47 -7.54
N ILE A 27 -26.17 15.05 -7.72
CA ILE A 27 -25.81 13.71 -8.13
C ILE A 27 -24.93 13.11 -7.05
N ALA A 28 -25.34 11.96 -6.50
CA ALA A 28 -24.60 11.26 -5.45
C ALA A 28 -24.48 9.77 -5.76
N GLU A 29 -23.42 9.14 -5.28
CA GLU A 29 -23.14 7.73 -5.43
C GLU A 29 -22.71 7.14 -4.08
N ASN A 30 -23.45 6.13 -3.62
CA ASN A 30 -23.15 5.43 -2.36
C ASN A 30 -22.94 6.36 -1.14
N GLY A 31 -23.68 7.47 -1.10
CA GLY A 31 -23.60 8.48 -0.05
C GLY A 31 -22.55 9.59 -0.28
N ASN A 32 -21.75 9.49 -1.32
CA ASN A 32 -20.78 10.53 -1.69
C ASN A 32 -21.40 11.51 -2.69
N LEU A 33 -21.27 12.81 -2.43
CA LEU A 33 -21.69 13.85 -3.37
C LEU A 33 -20.71 13.92 -4.54
N LEU A 34 -21.21 13.73 -5.76
CA LEU A 34 -20.42 13.80 -6.98
C LEU A 34 -20.49 15.18 -7.64
N ALA A 35 -21.67 15.73 -7.69
CA ALA A 35 -21.90 17.06 -8.25
C ALA A 35 -23.13 17.73 -7.63
N GLU A 36 -23.10 19.05 -7.48
CA GLU A 36 -24.19 19.86 -6.96
C GLU A 36 -24.27 21.19 -7.72
N SER A 37 -25.49 21.65 -8.00
CA SER A 37 -25.71 22.98 -8.55
C SER A 37 -25.83 24.03 -7.45
N PRO A 38 -25.50 25.31 -7.73
CA PRO A 38 -25.86 26.43 -6.87
C PRO A 38 -27.38 26.47 -6.60
N ARG A 39 -27.76 26.96 -5.44
CA ARG A 39 -29.16 27.16 -5.07
C ARG A 39 -29.61 28.59 -5.31
N PHE A 40 -30.91 28.76 -5.49
CA PHE A 40 -31.59 30.08 -5.65
C PHE A 40 -31.07 30.89 -6.86
N THR A 41 -30.68 30.20 -7.94
CA THR A 41 -30.37 30.85 -9.21
C THR A 41 -31.62 31.02 -10.04
N MET A 42 -31.65 32.10 -10.85
CA MET A 42 -32.76 32.40 -11.74
C MET A 42 -32.54 31.89 -13.16
N GLU A 43 -31.36 31.32 -13.43
CA GLU A 43 -30.94 30.79 -14.71
C GLU A 43 -31.06 29.27 -14.75
N GLU A 44 -31.19 28.72 -15.95
CA GLU A 44 -31.14 27.26 -16.16
C GLU A 44 -29.78 26.69 -15.75
N GLN A 45 -29.79 25.53 -15.16
CA GLN A 45 -28.59 24.85 -14.69
C GLN A 45 -28.54 23.42 -15.20
N LEU A 46 -27.35 22.99 -15.57
CA LEU A 46 -27.04 21.62 -15.96
C LEU A 46 -25.94 21.07 -15.04
N VAL A 47 -26.25 19.96 -14.33
CA VAL A 47 -25.30 19.23 -13.49
C VAL A 47 -25.00 17.91 -14.17
N ILE A 48 -23.73 17.61 -14.35
CA ILE A 48 -23.24 16.39 -15.01
C ILE A 48 -22.25 15.69 -14.12
N SER A 49 -22.39 14.37 -14.01
CA SER A 49 -21.39 13.48 -13.42
C SER A 49 -21.62 12.05 -13.91
N GLU A 50 -20.66 11.16 -13.65
CA GLU A 50 -20.75 9.73 -13.94
C GLU A 50 -20.97 8.93 -12.67
N ILE A 51 -21.86 7.94 -12.74
CA ILE A 51 -22.11 6.97 -11.67
C ILE A 51 -21.43 5.65 -12.03
N ASP A 52 -20.64 5.11 -11.11
CA ASP A 52 -19.92 3.85 -11.27
C ASP A 52 -20.82 2.65 -10.91
N ILE A 53 -21.53 2.13 -11.89
CA ILE A 53 -22.49 1.04 -11.72
C ILE A 53 -21.80 -0.27 -11.27
N GLU A 54 -20.60 -0.57 -11.77
CA GLU A 54 -19.88 -1.80 -11.41
C GLU A 54 -19.45 -1.78 -9.95
N THR A 55 -18.96 -0.64 -9.46
CA THR A 55 -18.63 -0.49 -8.03
C THR A 55 -19.87 -0.66 -7.16
N LEU A 56 -21.02 -0.10 -7.55
CA LEU A 56 -22.28 -0.31 -6.82
C LEU A 56 -22.73 -1.77 -6.83
N GLN A 57 -22.57 -2.47 -7.95
CA GLN A 57 -22.88 -3.90 -8.05
C GLN A 57 -21.96 -4.73 -7.16
N ASN A 58 -20.65 -4.48 -7.17
CA ASN A 58 -19.69 -5.14 -6.29
C ASN A 58 -20.03 -4.94 -4.82
N ASP A 59 -20.32 -3.70 -4.39
CA ASP A 59 -20.70 -3.40 -3.01
C ASP A 59 -21.96 -4.15 -2.58
N ARG A 60 -22.95 -4.29 -3.47
CA ARG A 60 -24.16 -5.10 -3.20
C ARG A 60 -23.86 -6.59 -3.11
N GLN A 61 -22.92 -7.11 -3.90
CA GLN A 61 -22.56 -8.54 -3.89
C GLN A 61 -21.80 -8.92 -2.62
N VAL A 62 -20.87 -8.07 -2.17
CA VAL A 62 -20.05 -8.36 -0.97
C VAL A 62 -20.82 -8.07 0.33
N ASN A 63 -21.88 -7.27 0.29
CA ASN A 63 -22.67 -6.95 1.46
C ASN A 63 -23.82 -7.95 1.64
N THR A 64 -23.59 -8.95 2.48
CA THR A 64 -24.57 -10.01 2.77
C THR A 64 -25.89 -9.49 3.35
N SER A 65 -25.86 -8.42 4.15
CA SER A 65 -27.07 -7.81 4.71
C SER A 65 -27.98 -7.22 3.63
N PHE A 66 -27.40 -6.68 2.55
CA PHE A 66 -28.18 -6.19 1.40
C PHE A 66 -28.92 -7.33 0.70
N MET A 67 -28.24 -8.47 0.48
CA MET A 67 -28.84 -9.65 -0.14
C MET A 67 -29.97 -10.25 0.71
N TYR A 68 -29.76 -10.38 2.02
CA TYR A 68 -30.77 -10.92 2.93
C TYR A 68 -32.00 -10.01 3.05
N GLY A 69 -31.83 -8.68 3.01
CA GLY A 69 -32.91 -7.71 3.06
C GLY A 69 -33.89 -7.82 1.89
N THR A 70 -33.47 -8.37 0.76
CA THR A 70 -34.32 -8.54 -0.44
C THR A 70 -34.94 -9.93 -0.56
N SER A 71 -34.51 -10.91 0.24
CA SER A 71 -34.91 -12.32 0.10
C SER A 71 -36.41 -12.60 0.39
N GLY A 72 -37.11 -11.70 1.10
CA GLY A 72 -38.52 -11.82 1.42
C GLY A 72 -39.46 -10.94 0.57
N LEU A 73 -38.89 -10.17 -0.37
CA LEU A 73 -39.70 -9.32 -1.23
C LEU A 73 -40.39 -10.10 -2.35
N PRO A 74 -41.65 -9.77 -2.73
CA PRO A 74 -42.27 -10.35 -3.92
C PRO A 74 -41.42 -10.11 -5.14
N LYS A 75 -41.14 -11.17 -5.91
CA LYS A 75 -40.48 -11.04 -7.21
C LYS A 75 -41.51 -10.46 -8.20
N GLU A 76 -41.68 -9.16 -8.17
CA GLU A 76 -42.44 -8.48 -9.22
C GLU A 76 -41.67 -8.66 -10.54
N LYS A 77 -42.40 -8.93 -11.62
CA LYS A 77 -41.79 -8.97 -12.95
C LYS A 77 -41.38 -7.55 -13.32
N ALA A 78 -40.07 -7.25 -13.21
CA ALA A 78 -39.54 -5.99 -13.68
C ALA A 78 -39.79 -5.84 -15.19
N GLN A 79 -40.28 -4.67 -15.61
CA GLN A 79 -40.34 -4.32 -17.01
C GLN A 79 -38.92 -4.03 -17.47
N VAL A 80 -38.43 -4.81 -18.44
CA VAL A 80 -37.12 -4.58 -19.06
C VAL A 80 -37.32 -3.74 -20.30
N VAL A 81 -36.59 -2.64 -20.39
CA VAL A 81 -36.53 -1.77 -21.58
C VAL A 81 -35.10 -1.81 -22.10
N ASP A 82 -34.91 -2.45 -23.25
CA ASP A 82 -33.62 -2.46 -23.90
C ASP A 82 -33.36 -1.13 -24.61
N PHE A 83 -32.19 -0.57 -24.42
CA PHE A 83 -31.76 0.64 -25.10
C PHE A 83 -30.26 0.54 -25.44
N GLN A 84 -29.85 1.26 -26.47
CA GLN A 84 -28.45 1.35 -26.87
C GLN A 84 -27.97 2.78 -26.69
N VAL A 85 -26.87 2.93 -25.97
CA VAL A 85 -26.15 4.21 -25.83
C VAL A 85 -24.85 4.12 -26.62
N ARG A 86 -24.68 5.06 -27.55
CA ARG A 86 -23.39 5.22 -28.21
C ARG A 86 -22.51 6.12 -27.35
N ILE A 87 -21.41 5.56 -26.83
CA ILE A 87 -20.40 6.36 -26.15
C ILE A 87 -19.64 7.17 -27.23
N PRO A 88 -19.55 8.48 -27.13
CA PRO A 88 -18.81 9.30 -28.10
C PRO A 88 -17.33 8.92 -28.14
N ASP A 89 -16.72 8.97 -29.31
CA ASP A 89 -15.27 8.85 -29.43
C ASP A 89 -14.60 9.98 -28.62
N GLY A 90 -13.56 9.63 -27.88
CA GLY A 90 -12.86 10.59 -27.00
C GLY A 90 -13.60 10.93 -25.70
N PHE A 91 -14.57 10.11 -25.28
CA PHE A 91 -15.23 10.28 -23.97
C PHE A 91 -14.19 10.32 -22.85
N SER A 92 -14.28 11.33 -21.98
CA SER A 92 -13.45 11.49 -20.79
C SER A 92 -14.36 11.73 -19.59
N LEU A 93 -14.03 11.11 -18.46
CA LEU A 93 -14.73 11.31 -17.20
C LEU A 93 -14.67 12.79 -16.78
N THR A 94 -15.81 13.35 -16.35
CA THR A 94 -15.87 14.70 -15.75
C THR A 94 -15.41 14.65 -14.29
N ARG A 95 -15.73 13.55 -13.57
CA ARG A 95 -15.31 13.37 -12.17
C ARG A 95 -13.79 13.17 -12.04
N PRO A 96 -13.15 13.72 -11.00
CA PRO A 96 -11.74 13.48 -10.74
C PRO A 96 -11.51 12.01 -10.33
N VAL A 97 -10.35 11.47 -10.67
CA VAL A 97 -9.87 10.17 -10.19
C VAL A 97 -8.59 10.42 -9.41
N ASP A 98 -8.58 10.05 -8.14
CA ASP A 98 -7.42 10.25 -7.27
C ASP A 98 -6.29 9.28 -7.67
N PRO A 99 -5.09 9.76 -8.04
CA PRO A 99 -3.96 8.91 -8.37
C PRO A 99 -3.36 8.20 -7.14
N HIS A 100 -3.60 8.71 -5.93
CA HIS A 100 -3.03 8.17 -4.69
C HIS A 100 -4.13 7.77 -3.67
N PRO A 101 -4.98 6.80 -4.00
CA PRO A 101 -6.21 6.52 -3.24
C PRO A 101 -5.98 5.99 -1.82
N PHE A 102 -4.76 5.59 -1.48
CA PHE A 102 -4.36 5.22 -0.13
C PHE A 102 -3.89 6.40 0.72
N THR A 103 -3.54 7.50 0.09
CA THR A 103 -2.97 8.66 0.78
C THR A 103 -4.07 9.69 1.05
N PRO A 104 -4.37 9.98 2.31
CA PRO A 104 -5.32 11.03 2.63
C PRO A 104 -4.84 12.38 2.10
N SER A 105 -5.76 13.24 1.68
CA SER A 105 -5.46 14.57 1.16
C SER A 105 -6.05 15.68 2.04
N GLY A 106 -5.47 16.89 1.95
CA GLY A 106 -5.95 18.08 2.64
C GLY A 106 -5.81 18.03 4.18
N GLU A 107 -6.75 18.66 4.88
CA GLU A 107 -6.73 18.76 6.36
C GLU A 107 -6.84 17.40 7.07
N ALA A 108 -7.45 16.41 6.42
CA ALA A 108 -7.58 15.06 6.97
C ALA A 108 -6.25 14.27 7.00
N LEU A 109 -5.21 14.71 6.27
CA LEU A 109 -3.93 13.99 6.20
C LEU A 109 -3.30 13.79 7.59
N LYS A 110 -3.24 14.86 8.39
CA LYS A 110 -2.62 14.81 9.73
C LYS A 110 -3.35 13.84 10.66
N GLU A 111 -4.68 13.97 10.75
CA GLU A 111 -5.52 13.12 11.61
C GLU A 111 -5.44 11.65 11.19
N ARG A 112 -5.47 11.38 9.89
CA ARG A 112 -5.37 10.02 9.35
C ARG A 112 -3.99 9.41 9.55
N CYS A 113 -2.90 10.16 9.37
CA CYS A 113 -1.56 9.67 9.68
C CYS A 113 -1.42 9.31 11.17
N GLU A 114 -1.97 10.15 12.05
CA GLU A 114 -1.96 9.89 13.49
C GLU A 114 -2.76 8.63 13.85
N GLU A 115 -3.96 8.46 13.29
CA GLU A 115 -4.80 7.27 13.49
C GLU A 115 -4.10 6.00 13.02
N ILE A 116 -3.57 5.99 11.79
CA ILE A 116 -2.85 4.86 11.21
C ILE A 116 -1.67 4.46 12.11
N PHE A 117 -0.86 5.43 12.50
CA PHE A 117 0.30 5.20 13.35
C PHE A 117 -0.09 4.63 14.72
N HIS A 118 -1.16 5.15 15.33
CA HIS A 118 -1.68 4.62 16.59
C HIS A 118 -2.22 3.18 16.46
N ILE A 119 -2.84 2.83 15.33
CA ILE A 119 -3.27 1.44 15.08
C ILE A 119 -2.06 0.51 15.02
N GLN A 120 -0.97 0.91 14.33
CA GLN A 120 0.27 0.13 14.28
C GLN A 120 0.87 -0.07 15.68
N VAL A 121 0.98 1.02 16.45
CA VAL A 121 1.50 1.01 17.83
C VAL A 121 0.65 0.12 18.75
N ALA A 122 -0.68 0.27 18.72
CA ALA A 122 -1.58 -0.52 19.56
C ALA A 122 -1.54 -2.01 19.21
N GLY A 123 -1.44 -2.35 17.91
CA GLY A 123 -1.31 -3.72 17.44
C GLY A 123 -0.02 -4.37 17.95
N LEU A 124 1.11 -3.70 17.79
CA LEU A 124 2.41 -4.21 18.27
C LEU A 124 2.45 -4.28 19.81
N ALA A 125 1.93 -3.28 20.51
CA ALA A 125 1.84 -3.28 21.97
C ALA A 125 1.10 -4.51 22.49
N LYS A 126 -0.08 -4.80 21.91
CA LYS A 126 -0.84 -5.99 22.29
C LYS A 126 -0.07 -7.29 22.03
N ARG A 127 0.68 -7.35 20.92
CA ARG A 127 1.48 -8.54 20.56
C ARG A 127 2.64 -8.76 21.55
N LEU A 128 3.38 -7.70 21.88
CA LEU A 128 4.49 -7.77 22.85
C LEU A 128 3.99 -8.23 24.24
N VAL A 129 2.91 -7.62 24.73
CA VAL A 129 2.32 -7.98 26.03
C VAL A 129 1.83 -9.43 26.03
N HIS A 130 1.14 -9.87 24.97
CA HIS A 130 0.61 -11.22 24.87
C HIS A 130 1.73 -12.29 24.81
N ALA A 131 2.80 -12.00 24.08
CA ALA A 131 3.95 -12.90 23.95
C ALA A 131 4.91 -12.85 25.16
N HIS A 132 4.66 -11.97 26.12
CA HIS A 132 5.58 -11.67 27.23
C HIS A 132 7.00 -11.33 26.75
N ALA A 133 7.10 -10.71 25.57
CA ALA A 133 8.36 -10.35 24.97
C ALA A 133 8.97 -9.14 25.70
N GLN A 134 10.27 -9.25 25.99
CA GLN A 134 11.02 -8.19 26.67
C GLN A 134 11.80 -7.30 25.70
N THR A 135 12.00 -7.79 24.49
CA THR A 135 12.85 -7.15 23.47
C THR A 135 12.12 -7.15 22.12
N ALA A 136 12.36 -6.13 21.33
CA ALA A 136 12.00 -6.12 19.90
C ALA A 136 13.29 -6.05 19.07
N VAL A 137 13.38 -6.85 18.02
CA VAL A 137 14.50 -6.89 17.09
C VAL A 137 14.05 -6.41 15.72
N VAL A 138 14.71 -5.39 15.18
CA VAL A 138 14.37 -4.78 13.90
C VAL A 138 15.60 -4.73 13.01
N GLY A 139 15.51 -5.26 11.80
CA GLY A 139 16.55 -5.07 10.78
C GLY A 139 16.43 -3.67 10.18
N ILE A 140 17.50 -2.88 10.27
CA ILE A 140 17.51 -1.49 9.77
C ILE A 140 18.45 -1.39 8.58
N SER A 141 17.86 -1.20 7.41
CA SER A 141 18.59 -1.01 6.16
C SER A 141 18.97 0.46 5.90
N GLY A 142 18.23 1.39 6.51
CA GLY A 142 18.29 2.81 6.21
C GLY A 142 17.26 3.26 5.16
N GLY A 143 16.40 2.34 4.72
CA GLY A 143 15.26 2.64 3.84
C GLY A 143 13.99 3.00 4.62
N LEU A 144 12.99 3.53 3.92
CA LEU A 144 11.73 4.03 4.49
C LEU A 144 10.96 2.98 5.32
N ASP A 145 10.90 1.74 4.86
CA ASP A 145 10.10 0.68 5.49
C ASP A 145 10.67 0.26 6.83
N SER A 146 11.98 0.03 6.88
CA SER A 146 12.68 -0.27 8.14
C SER A 146 12.64 0.90 9.11
N THR A 147 12.68 2.12 8.59
CA THR A 147 12.54 3.35 9.37
C THR A 147 11.15 3.44 10.00
N LEU A 148 10.07 3.26 9.23
CA LEU A 148 8.71 3.28 9.77
C LEU A 148 8.51 2.19 10.83
N ALA A 149 9.00 0.97 10.58
CA ALA A 149 8.92 -0.13 11.54
C ALA A 149 9.66 0.17 12.85
N LEU A 150 10.83 0.82 12.78
CA LEU A 150 11.58 1.26 13.96
C LEU A 150 10.81 2.33 14.73
N LEU A 151 10.26 3.34 14.06
CA LEU A 151 9.48 4.40 14.68
C LEU A 151 8.24 3.86 15.41
N VAL A 152 7.49 2.96 14.76
CA VAL A 152 6.35 2.26 15.38
C VAL A 152 6.81 1.48 16.62
N THR A 153 7.96 0.81 16.54
CA THR A 153 8.51 0.03 17.66
C THR A 153 8.90 0.93 18.83
N VAL A 154 9.58 2.05 18.58
CA VAL A 154 9.98 3.03 19.61
C VAL A 154 8.75 3.59 20.32
N MET A 155 7.75 4.06 19.57
CA MET A 155 6.51 4.60 20.17
C MET A 155 5.71 3.53 20.92
N THR A 156 5.81 2.27 20.50
CA THR A 156 5.20 1.15 21.22
C THR A 156 5.87 0.93 22.58
N PHE A 157 7.19 0.97 22.63
CA PHE A 157 7.94 0.85 23.91
C PHE A 157 7.65 2.01 24.84
N ASP A 158 7.59 3.24 24.31
CA ASP A 158 7.20 4.42 25.09
C ASP A 158 5.78 4.28 25.66
N ALA A 159 4.82 3.83 24.85
CA ALA A 159 3.44 3.62 25.28
C ALA A 159 3.32 2.53 26.37
N LEU A 160 4.12 1.49 26.29
CA LEU A 160 4.22 0.42 27.30
C LEU A 160 5.12 0.79 28.49
N LYS A 161 5.77 1.96 28.48
CA LYS A 161 6.76 2.38 29.49
C LYS A 161 7.93 1.40 29.60
N MET A 162 8.32 0.78 28.51
CA MET A 162 9.48 -0.09 28.39
C MET A 162 10.70 0.72 27.97
N PRO A 163 11.91 0.39 28.44
CA PRO A 163 13.12 1.12 28.04
C PRO A 163 13.42 0.93 26.55
N ARG A 164 13.66 2.03 25.81
CA ARG A 164 14.04 1.97 24.39
C ARG A 164 15.32 1.18 24.12
N GLY A 165 16.23 1.08 25.10
CA GLY A 165 17.43 0.23 25.05
C GLY A 165 17.15 -1.26 24.94
N GLN A 166 15.91 -1.71 25.17
CA GLN A 166 15.47 -3.09 24.90
C GLN A 166 15.04 -3.31 23.45
N ILE A 167 14.96 -2.27 22.64
CA ILE A 167 14.84 -2.39 21.19
C ILE A 167 16.25 -2.59 20.63
N ILE A 168 16.44 -3.60 19.80
CA ILE A 168 17.72 -3.90 19.14
C ILE A 168 17.55 -3.61 17.65
N GLY A 169 18.10 -2.48 17.20
CA GLY A 169 18.23 -2.16 15.79
C GLY A 169 19.48 -2.81 15.22
N ILE A 170 19.32 -3.72 14.26
CA ILE A 170 20.46 -4.43 13.68
C ILE A 170 20.67 -3.92 12.25
N THR A 171 21.87 -3.36 11.99
CA THR A 171 22.34 -3.11 10.63
C THR A 171 23.24 -4.25 10.19
N MET A 172 23.02 -4.74 8.97
CA MET A 172 23.70 -5.93 8.43
C MET A 172 24.31 -5.60 7.07
N PRO A 173 25.46 -4.89 7.05
CA PRO A 173 26.09 -4.51 5.80
C PRO A 173 26.42 -5.74 4.94
N GLY A 174 25.87 -5.72 3.70
CA GLY A 174 26.08 -6.73 2.68
C GLY A 174 26.90 -6.18 1.50
N PHE A 175 26.73 -6.78 0.31
CA PHE A 175 27.49 -6.40 -0.86
C PHE A 175 26.98 -5.10 -1.51
N GLY A 176 25.68 -4.78 -1.39
CA GLY A 176 25.06 -3.60 -1.98
C GLY A 176 24.76 -2.45 -1.01
N THR A 177 25.21 -2.54 0.23
CA THR A 177 24.98 -1.48 1.22
C THR A 177 25.81 -0.24 0.86
N THR A 178 25.15 0.94 0.76
CA THR A 178 25.81 2.22 0.49
C THR A 178 26.17 2.94 1.79
N ASP A 179 27.18 3.81 1.75
CA ASP A 179 27.62 4.59 2.92
C ASP A 179 26.49 5.47 3.46
N ARG A 180 25.66 6.08 2.59
CA ARG A 180 24.55 6.94 2.99
C ARG A 180 23.48 6.17 3.77
N THR A 181 22.99 5.04 3.23
CA THR A 181 21.96 4.23 3.90
C THR A 181 22.47 3.64 5.21
N TYR A 182 23.73 3.20 5.23
CA TYR A 182 24.37 2.71 6.46
C TYR A 182 24.49 3.79 7.53
N THR A 183 24.97 5.00 7.17
CA THR A 183 25.11 6.13 8.10
C THR A 183 23.74 6.52 8.65
N ASN A 184 22.74 6.69 7.79
CA ASN A 184 21.37 7.01 8.19
C ASN A 184 20.78 5.97 9.15
N ALA A 185 20.99 4.68 8.90
CA ALA A 185 20.56 3.60 9.79
C ALA A 185 21.20 3.73 11.19
N CYS A 186 22.52 3.91 11.25
CA CYS A 186 23.24 4.03 12.51
C CYS A 186 22.84 5.27 13.30
N ASP A 187 22.73 6.42 12.64
CA ASP A 187 22.40 7.69 13.28
C ASP A 187 20.98 7.71 13.79
N LEU A 188 20.05 7.17 13.02
CA LEU A 188 18.65 7.03 13.45
C LEU A 188 18.52 6.13 14.69
N ILE A 189 19.17 4.96 14.69
CA ILE A 189 19.14 4.04 15.84
C ILE A 189 19.66 4.73 17.10
N ARG A 190 20.79 5.45 16.99
CA ARG A 190 21.40 6.16 18.11
C ARG A 190 20.55 7.32 18.62
N SER A 191 20.04 8.17 17.71
CA SER A 191 19.24 9.34 18.05
C SER A 191 17.92 8.96 18.76
N LEU A 192 17.34 7.83 18.41
CA LEU A 192 16.13 7.31 19.05
C LEU A 192 16.39 6.59 20.39
N GLY A 193 17.64 6.44 20.83
CA GLY A 193 18.01 5.78 22.08
C GLY A 193 17.83 4.24 22.03
N VAL A 194 17.89 3.67 20.85
CA VAL A 194 17.78 2.23 20.57
C VAL A 194 19.17 1.57 20.61
N THR A 195 19.26 0.33 21.03
CA THR A 195 20.52 -0.42 21.03
C THR A 195 20.93 -0.78 19.59
N LEU A 196 22.04 -0.21 19.15
CA LEU A 196 22.64 -0.53 17.84
C LEU A 196 23.46 -1.82 17.93
N LYS A 197 23.21 -2.74 17.02
CA LYS A 197 24.08 -3.89 16.75
C LYS A 197 24.42 -3.92 15.27
N GLU A 198 25.71 -4.07 14.98
CA GLU A 198 26.21 -4.20 13.62
C GLU A 198 26.72 -5.62 13.38
N ILE A 199 26.24 -6.27 12.33
CA ILE A 199 26.62 -7.64 11.96
C ILE A 199 26.86 -7.69 10.46
N PRO A 200 28.12 -7.55 9.99
CA PRO A 200 28.44 -7.70 8.58
C PRO A 200 28.15 -9.14 8.11
N ILE A 201 27.46 -9.27 6.96
CA ILE A 201 27.04 -10.60 6.45
C ILE A 201 27.89 -11.14 5.31
N LYS A 202 28.85 -10.36 4.80
CA LYS A 202 29.63 -10.71 3.59
C LYS A 202 30.32 -12.07 3.72
N GLU A 203 31.04 -12.30 4.82
CA GLU A 203 31.78 -13.55 5.02
C GLU A 203 30.86 -14.78 5.16
N ALA A 204 29.74 -14.63 5.86
CA ALA A 204 28.72 -15.70 5.98
C ALA A 204 28.15 -16.05 4.61
N CYS A 205 27.79 -15.03 3.80
CA CYS A 205 27.28 -15.23 2.44
C CYS A 205 28.34 -15.87 1.53
N LEU A 206 29.60 -15.45 1.60
CA LEU A 206 30.68 -16.08 0.82
C LEU A 206 30.92 -17.53 1.22
N GLN A 207 30.80 -17.87 2.52
CA GLN A 207 30.84 -19.25 2.96
C GLN A 207 29.66 -20.04 2.39
N HIS A 208 28.46 -19.48 2.50
CA HIS A 208 27.25 -20.11 1.96
C HIS A 208 27.35 -20.35 0.44
N PHE A 209 27.86 -19.38 -0.35
CA PHE A 209 28.06 -19.57 -1.77
C PHE A 209 29.03 -20.74 -2.09
N ARG A 210 30.12 -20.88 -1.32
CA ARG A 210 31.01 -22.05 -1.45
C ARG A 210 30.30 -23.37 -1.15
N ASP A 211 29.45 -23.40 -0.12
CA ASP A 211 28.74 -24.60 0.31
C ASP A 211 27.70 -25.08 -0.71
N ILE A 212 27.17 -24.19 -1.55
CA ILE A 212 26.17 -24.49 -2.59
C ILE A 212 26.75 -24.44 -4.01
N ASP A 213 28.07 -24.37 -4.17
CA ASP A 213 28.77 -24.26 -5.47
C ASP A 213 28.29 -23.07 -6.33
N HIS A 214 27.91 -21.95 -5.71
CA HIS A 214 27.50 -20.73 -6.41
C HIS A 214 28.68 -19.78 -6.63
N ASP A 215 28.85 -19.30 -7.87
CA ASP A 215 29.90 -18.31 -8.20
C ASP A 215 29.46 -16.91 -7.68
N PRO A 216 30.19 -16.31 -6.73
CA PRO A 216 29.83 -15.00 -6.17
C PRO A 216 29.92 -13.85 -7.18
N SER A 217 30.49 -14.04 -8.36
CA SER A 217 30.50 -13.05 -9.45
C SER A 217 29.18 -13.03 -10.23
N VAL A 218 28.32 -14.04 -10.08
CA VAL A 218 27.02 -14.14 -10.71
C VAL A 218 25.96 -13.53 -9.80
N HIS A 219 25.53 -12.32 -10.12
CA HIS A 219 24.55 -11.56 -9.32
C HIS A 219 23.10 -11.92 -9.74
N ASP A 220 22.71 -13.15 -9.54
CA ASP A 220 21.39 -13.68 -9.84
C ASP A 220 20.46 -13.70 -8.60
N VAL A 221 19.29 -14.29 -8.74
CA VAL A 221 18.30 -14.45 -7.67
C VAL A 221 18.86 -15.27 -6.48
N THR A 222 19.80 -16.17 -6.71
CA THR A 222 20.45 -16.94 -5.64
C THR A 222 21.34 -16.03 -4.79
N TYR A 223 22.12 -15.18 -5.46
CA TYR A 223 22.99 -14.19 -4.81
C TYR A 223 22.19 -13.23 -3.91
N GLU A 224 21.08 -12.71 -4.42
CA GLU A 224 20.22 -11.80 -3.65
C GLU A 224 19.51 -12.52 -2.48
N ASN A 225 18.86 -13.63 -2.77
CA ASN A 225 18.06 -14.36 -1.78
C ASN A 225 18.91 -14.93 -0.63
N SER A 226 20.15 -15.32 -0.88
CA SER A 226 21.06 -15.80 0.17
C SER A 226 21.36 -14.70 1.18
N GLN A 227 21.63 -13.48 0.74
CA GLN A 227 21.83 -12.33 1.63
C GLN A 227 20.59 -12.00 2.45
N ALA A 228 19.41 -12.02 1.84
CA ALA A 228 18.17 -11.74 2.54
C ALA A 228 17.85 -12.79 3.60
N ARG A 229 18.11 -14.08 3.32
CA ARG A 229 17.90 -15.17 4.29
C ARG A 229 18.91 -15.13 5.43
N GLU A 230 20.16 -14.81 5.15
CA GLU A 230 21.20 -14.64 6.18
C GLU A 230 20.79 -13.53 7.18
N ARG A 231 20.32 -12.39 6.67
CA ARG A 231 19.79 -11.31 7.53
C ARG A 231 18.63 -11.79 8.40
N THR A 232 17.69 -12.50 7.82
CA THR A 232 16.51 -12.99 8.55
C THR A 232 16.89 -14.01 9.62
N GLN A 233 17.80 -14.94 9.34
CA GLN A 233 18.31 -15.91 10.31
C GLN A 233 18.93 -15.19 11.51
N LEU A 234 19.82 -14.23 11.27
CA LEU A 234 20.45 -13.44 12.34
C LEU A 234 19.41 -12.70 13.22
N LEU A 235 18.41 -12.09 12.60
CA LEU A 235 17.33 -11.41 13.35
C LEU A 235 16.56 -12.38 14.24
N MET A 236 16.17 -13.53 13.70
CA MET A 236 15.41 -14.56 14.45
C MET A 236 16.22 -15.12 15.61
N ASP A 237 17.50 -15.44 15.41
CA ASP A 237 18.36 -15.99 16.45
C ASP A 237 18.66 -14.98 17.57
N VAL A 238 18.88 -13.70 17.21
CA VAL A 238 19.03 -12.63 18.21
C VAL A 238 17.74 -12.44 19.00
N ALA A 239 16.58 -12.50 18.34
CA ALA A 239 15.30 -12.41 19.05
C ALA A 239 15.12 -13.57 20.05
N ASN A 240 15.48 -14.80 19.66
CA ASN A 240 15.45 -15.96 20.55
C ASN A 240 16.39 -15.78 21.77
N GLN A 241 17.62 -15.32 21.55
CA GLN A 241 18.59 -15.07 22.62
C GLN A 241 18.12 -14.02 23.64
N LYS A 242 17.29 -13.06 23.18
CA LYS A 242 16.88 -11.89 23.97
C LYS A 242 15.43 -11.94 24.46
N ASN A 243 14.76 -13.08 24.33
CA ASN A 243 13.33 -13.21 24.62
C ASN A 243 12.50 -12.12 23.94
N GLY A 244 12.71 -11.96 22.65
CA GLY A 244 12.15 -10.88 21.85
C GLY A 244 11.35 -11.34 20.66
N LEU A 245 10.80 -10.37 19.94
CA LEU A 245 10.10 -10.56 18.66
C LEU A 245 10.84 -9.86 17.54
N VAL A 246 10.93 -10.51 16.37
CA VAL A 246 11.35 -9.86 15.13
C VAL A 246 10.19 -9.07 14.55
N ILE A 247 10.41 -7.78 14.36
CA ILE A 247 9.42 -6.85 13.77
C ILE A 247 9.66 -6.77 12.26
N GLY A 248 8.63 -7.11 11.49
CA GLY A 248 8.68 -7.10 10.04
C GLY A 248 8.53 -5.71 9.47
N THR A 249 9.29 -5.45 8.42
CA THR A 249 9.36 -4.14 7.75
C THR A 249 8.63 -4.10 6.41
N GLY A 250 8.34 -5.25 5.80
CA GLY A 250 7.69 -5.35 4.48
C GLY A 250 6.33 -4.66 4.43
N ASP A 251 6.10 -3.90 3.37
CA ASP A 251 4.89 -3.13 3.15
C ASP A 251 3.85 -3.85 2.28
N LEU A 252 2.65 -3.26 2.15
CA LEU A 252 1.53 -3.82 1.40
C LEU A 252 1.85 -3.98 -0.10
N SER A 253 2.56 -3.04 -0.70
CA SER A 253 2.87 -3.02 -2.13
C SER A 253 3.88 -4.11 -2.50
N GLU A 254 4.90 -4.30 -1.65
CA GLU A 254 5.85 -5.41 -1.78
C GLU A 254 5.15 -6.76 -1.65
N LEU A 255 4.23 -6.89 -0.70
CA LEU A 255 3.43 -8.10 -0.52
C LEU A 255 2.50 -8.37 -1.71
N ALA A 256 1.93 -7.34 -2.32
CA ALA A 256 1.09 -7.47 -3.50
C ALA A 256 1.89 -7.99 -4.71
N LEU A 257 3.06 -7.41 -4.96
CA LEU A 257 3.96 -7.78 -6.06
C LEU A 257 4.79 -9.04 -5.78
N GLY A 258 4.81 -9.51 -4.52
CA GLY A 258 5.72 -10.54 -4.06
C GLY A 258 7.19 -10.13 -4.20
N TRP A 259 7.47 -8.84 -4.05
CA TRP A 259 8.82 -8.26 -4.11
C TRP A 259 9.51 -8.37 -2.76
N ALA A 260 9.76 -9.59 -2.36
CA ALA A 260 10.46 -9.98 -1.15
C ALA A 260 11.01 -11.41 -1.33
N THR A 261 12.10 -11.73 -0.67
CA THR A 261 12.65 -13.08 -0.65
C THR A 261 11.80 -13.99 0.22
N TYR A 262 11.25 -15.05 -0.38
CA TYR A 262 10.50 -16.07 0.38
C TYR A 262 11.38 -16.67 1.49
N ASN A 263 10.85 -16.70 2.71
CA ASN A 263 11.56 -17.13 3.91
C ASN A 263 12.86 -16.34 4.16
N GLY A 264 12.88 -15.09 3.74
CA GLY A 264 13.90 -14.07 4.03
C GLY A 264 13.22 -12.84 4.64
N ASP A 265 13.42 -11.66 4.05
CA ASP A 265 12.81 -10.39 4.45
C ASP A 265 11.27 -10.39 4.45
N HIS A 266 10.66 -11.30 3.73
CA HIS A 266 9.22 -11.57 3.75
C HIS A 266 8.71 -12.10 5.11
N MET A 267 9.58 -12.67 5.98
CA MET A 267 9.20 -13.30 7.24
C MET A 267 9.56 -12.46 8.45
N SER A 268 8.66 -12.50 9.44
CA SER A 268 8.86 -11.86 10.74
C SER A 268 7.91 -12.49 11.76
N MET A 269 8.01 -12.08 13.04
CA MET A 269 7.08 -12.52 14.07
C MET A 269 5.87 -11.59 14.21
N TYR A 270 5.97 -10.34 13.70
CA TYR A 270 4.87 -9.39 13.58
C TYR A 270 5.20 -8.31 12.54
N GLY A 271 4.41 -8.21 11.47
CA GLY A 271 4.62 -7.27 10.36
C GLY A 271 3.85 -5.97 10.56
N VAL A 272 4.48 -4.95 11.09
CA VAL A 272 3.80 -3.67 11.43
C VAL A 272 3.38 -2.88 10.19
N ASN A 273 4.06 -3.04 9.06
CA ASN A 273 3.79 -2.31 7.83
C ASN A 273 2.94 -3.10 6.80
N GLY A 274 2.54 -4.35 7.10
CA GLY A 274 1.90 -5.23 6.14
C GLY A 274 0.57 -4.75 5.52
N SER A 275 -0.04 -3.71 6.07
CA SER A 275 -1.21 -3.01 5.52
C SER A 275 -0.91 -1.58 5.05
N ILE A 276 0.35 -1.14 5.07
CA ILE A 276 0.74 0.20 4.64
C ILE A 276 1.28 0.12 3.21
N PRO A 277 0.67 0.77 2.20
CA PRO A 277 1.21 0.81 0.85
C PRO A 277 2.45 1.69 0.78
N LYS A 278 3.36 1.40 -0.15
CA LYS A 278 4.63 2.12 -0.33
C LYS A 278 4.44 3.63 -0.45
N THR A 279 3.43 4.07 -1.17
CA THR A 279 3.11 5.50 -1.33
C THR A 279 2.77 6.17 0.00
N LEU A 280 2.15 5.47 0.95
CA LEU A 280 1.79 6.02 2.26
C LEU A 280 2.96 6.00 3.26
N VAL A 281 3.92 5.06 3.14
CA VAL A 281 5.08 4.97 4.05
C VAL A 281 5.82 6.29 4.15
N LYS A 282 6.10 6.93 3.01
CA LYS A 282 6.77 8.22 2.95
C LYS A 282 6.06 9.29 3.79
N TYR A 283 4.76 9.44 3.60
CA TYR A 283 3.95 10.43 4.34
C TYR A 283 3.93 10.17 5.84
N LEU A 284 3.88 8.91 6.27
CA LEU A 284 3.93 8.55 7.68
C LEU A 284 5.29 8.89 8.30
N VAL A 285 6.40 8.62 7.61
CA VAL A 285 7.74 8.98 8.09
C VAL A 285 7.90 10.50 8.18
N GLU A 286 7.46 11.25 7.16
CA GLU A 286 7.45 12.72 7.20
C GLU A 286 6.58 13.27 8.34
N TRP A 287 5.41 12.68 8.57
CA TRP A 287 4.53 13.09 9.65
C TRP A 287 5.19 12.88 11.02
N VAL A 288 5.83 11.72 11.25
CA VAL A 288 6.58 11.46 12.50
C VAL A 288 7.74 12.41 12.64
N ALA A 289 8.51 12.67 11.59
CA ALA A 289 9.63 13.62 11.59
C ALA A 289 9.21 15.03 12.03
N ASN A 290 8.01 15.45 11.62
CA ASN A 290 7.52 16.80 11.90
C ASN A 290 6.72 16.94 13.21
N HIS A 291 6.31 15.83 13.86
CA HIS A 291 5.37 15.92 15.00
C HIS A 291 5.75 15.09 16.23
N LYS A 292 6.67 14.11 16.12
CA LYS A 292 6.86 13.10 17.18
C LYS A 292 8.31 12.90 17.64
N VAL A 293 9.29 13.54 17.00
CA VAL A 293 10.72 13.36 17.30
C VAL A 293 11.42 14.70 17.54
N ASP A 294 12.62 14.66 18.10
CA ASP A 294 13.49 15.83 18.26
C ASP A 294 14.16 16.28 16.93
N ASP A 295 14.82 17.43 16.94
CA ASP A 295 15.42 18.02 15.75
C ASP A 295 16.55 17.15 15.14
N ALA A 296 17.29 16.41 15.95
CA ALA A 296 18.38 15.55 15.46
C ALA A 296 17.81 14.37 14.68
N SER A 297 16.84 13.66 15.26
CA SER A 297 16.13 12.55 14.58
C SER A 297 15.37 13.05 13.37
N ARG A 298 14.78 14.26 13.43
CA ARG A 298 14.06 14.87 12.30
C ARG A 298 14.93 15.03 11.06
N LEU A 299 16.15 15.56 11.21
CA LEU A 299 17.06 15.74 10.08
C LEU A 299 17.42 14.43 9.41
N THR A 300 17.72 13.40 10.18
CA THR A 300 18.01 12.04 9.65
C THR A 300 16.80 11.45 8.94
N LEU A 301 15.59 11.60 9.50
CA LEU A 301 14.36 11.12 8.88
C LEU A 301 14.08 11.80 7.54
N LEU A 302 14.27 13.12 7.44
CA LEU A 302 14.09 13.85 6.18
C LEU A 302 15.12 13.45 5.13
N ASP A 303 16.38 13.16 5.52
CA ASP A 303 17.38 12.64 4.58
C ASP A 303 17.02 11.23 4.07
N ILE A 304 16.43 10.38 4.93
CA ILE A 304 15.92 9.07 4.51
C ILE A 304 14.75 9.22 3.51
N VAL A 305 13.84 10.16 3.77
CA VAL A 305 12.70 10.47 2.88
C VAL A 305 13.16 10.92 1.49
N ASP A 306 14.27 11.65 1.42
CA ASP A 306 14.85 12.14 0.16
C ASP A 306 15.77 11.11 -0.53
N THR A 307 16.01 9.95 0.10
CA THR A 307 16.85 8.90 -0.47
C THR A 307 16.06 8.07 -1.50
N PRO A 308 16.54 7.93 -2.75
CA PRO A 308 15.86 7.11 -3.75
C PRO A 308 15.76 5.64 -3.33
N ILE A 309 14.63 5.00 -3.65
CA ILE A 309 14.43 3.57 -3.40
C ILE A 309 15.35 2.76 -4.31
N SER A 310 16.26 1.99 -3.72
CA SER A 310 17.24 1.19 -4.43
C SER A 310 17.34 -0.23 -3.89
N PRO A 311 17.65 -1.23 -4.73
CA PRO A 311 17.93 -2.58 -4.27
C PRO A 311 19.27 -2.60 -3.52
N GLU A 312 19.24 -3.02 -2.24
CA GLU A 312 20.42 -3.06 -1.36
C GLU A 312 21.24 -4.35 -1.47
N LEU A 313 20.86 -5.25 -2.37
CA LEU A 313 21.47 -6.58 -2.47
C LEU A 313 22.49 -6.69 -3.59
N ILE A 314 22.45 -5.80 -4.59
CA ILE A 314 23.35 -5.78 -5.73
C ILE A 314 24.41 -4.69 -5.52
N PRO A 315 25.72 -4.97 -5.74
CA PRO A 315 26.77 -3.98 -5.61
C PRO A 315 26.55 -2.77 -6.53
N ALA A 316 26.89 -1.57 -6.04
CA ALA A 316 26.96 -0.37 -6.86
C ALA A 316 28.01 -0.55 -7.98
N ASP A 317 27.98 0.31 -9.01
CA ASP A 317 29.01 0.35 -10.04
C ASP A 317 30.38 0.88 -9.48
N GLU A 318 31.40 0.86 -10.31
CA GLU A 318 32.76 1.33 -9.93
C GLU A 318 32.79 2.80 -9.49
N ASN A 319 31.77 3.58 -9.83
CA ASN A 319 31.62 5.00 -9.45
C ASN A 319 30.70 5.21 -8.23
N GLY A 320 30.24 4.13 -7.58
CA GLY A 320 29.33 4.18 -6.45
C GLY A 320 27.86 4.46 -6.84
N ASN A 321 27.51 4.45 -8.13
CA ASN A 321 26.13 4.65 -8.55
C ASN A 321 25.33 3.35 -8.44
N ILE A 322 24.07 3.49 -8.07
CA ILE A 322 23.11 2.39 -8.03
C ILE A 322 22.86 1.93 -9.47
N LYS A 323 23.26 0.70 -9.81
CA LYS A 323 23.11 0.13 -11.16
C LYS A 323 21.65 0.02 -11.62
N GLN A 324 20.72 -0.11 -10.69
CA GLN A 324 19.32 -0.39 -11.01
C GLN A 324 18.40 0.11 -9.88
N LYS A 325 17.40 0.92 -10.22
CA LYS A 325 16.35 1.27 -9.28
C LYS A 325 15.34 0.14 -9.21
N THR A 326 14.77 -0.09 -8.04
CA THR A 326 13.70 -1.10 -7.86
C THR A 326 12.54 -0.87 -8.84
N GLU A 327 12.17 0.39 -9.05
CA GLU A 327 11.09 0.77 -9.97
C GLU A 327 11.39 0.50 -11.45
N ASP A 328 12.66 0.39 -11.85
CA ASP A 328 13.03 0.00 -13.23
C ASP A 328 12.67 -1.48 -13.50
N LEU A 329 12.66 -2.31 -12.46
CA LEU A 329 12.36 -3.74 -12.52
C LEU A 329 10.89 -4.08 -12.34
N VAL A 330 10.25 -3.46 -11.36
CA VAL A 330 8.88 -3.78 -10.99
C VAL A 330 7.87 -2.73 -11.43
N GLY A 331 8.30 -1.51 -11.74
CA GLY A 331 7.47 -0.37 -12.10
C GLY A 331 7.23 0.60 -10.94
N PRO A 332 6.68 1.78 -11.24
CA PRO A 332 6.37 2.79 -10.25
C PRO A 332 5.35 2.28 -9.22
N TYR A 333 5.68 2.38 -7.94
CA TYR A 333 4.81 1.93 -6.86
C TYR A 333 3.47 2.67 -6.84
N GLU A 334 3.41 3.94 -7.24
CA GLU A 334 2.16 4.68 -7.30
C GLU A 334 1.14 4.06 -8.29
N LEU A 335 1.60 3.52 -9.42
CA LEU A 335 0.74 2.77 -10.33
C LEU A 335 0.27 1.46 -9.71
N HIS A 336 1.16 0.73 -9.05
CA HIS A 336 0.82 -0.54 -8.41
C HIS A 336 -0.16 -0.38 -7.26
N ASP A 337 0.02 0.65 -6.43
CA ASP A 337 -0.89 0.98 -5.34
C ASP A 337 -2.26 1.38 -5.86
N PHE A 338 -2.32 2.17 -6.95
CA PHE A 338 -3.56 2.48 -7.63
C PHE A 338 -4.27 1.22 -8.15
N PHE A 339 -3.54 0.33 -8.84
CA PHE A 339 -4.10 -0.93 -9.35
C PHE A 339 -4.60 -1.82 -8.22
N LEU A 340 -3.80 -1.96 -7.17
CA LEU A 340 -4.13 -2.75 -5.99
C LEU A 340 -5.41 -2.25 -5.31
N TYR A 341 -5.53 -0.93 -5.13
CA TYR A 341 -6.70 -0.32 -4.51
C TYR A 341 -7.98 -0.62 -5.29
N HIS A 342 -7.98 -0.34 -6.59
CA HIS A 342 -9.16 -0.56 -7.43
C HIS A 342 -9.52 -2.04 -7.59
N PHE A 343 -8.51 -2.91 -7.66
CA PHE A 343 -8.71 -4.34 -7.73
C PHE A 343 -9.31 -4.93 -6.45
N LEU A 344 -8.71 -4.65 -5.30
CA LEU A 344 -9.13 -5.28 -4.04
C LEU A 344 -10.32 -4.58 -3.38
N ARG A 345 -10.38 -3.25 -3.46
CA ARG A 345 -11.44 -2.49 -2.80
C ARG A 345 -12.75 -2.53 -3.57
N PHE A 346 -12.68 -2.48 -4.88
CA PHE A 346 -13.85 -2.34 -5.74
C PHE A 346 -14.09 -3.55 -6.68
N GLY A 347 -13.20 -4.54 -6.69
CA GLY A 347 -13.31 -5.68 -7.60
C GLY A 347 -13.22 -5.29 -9.08
N SER A 348 -12.58 -4.18 -9.39
CA SER A 348 -12.51 -3.64 -10.75
C SER A 348 -11.73 -4.56 -11.69
N HIS A 349 -12.25 -4.73 -12.91
CA HIS A 349 -11.59 -5.46 -13.99
C HIS A 349 -10.39 -4.68 -14.55
N PRO A 350 -9.40 -5.35 -15.18
CA PRO A 350 -8.21 -4.69 -15.72
C PRO A 350 -8.50 -3.55 -16.69
N SER A 351 -9.46 -3.71 -17.60
CA SER A 351 -9.86 -2.67 -18.56
C SER A 351 -10.39 -1.41 -17.88
N LYS A 352 -11.16 -1.57 -16.81
CA LYS A 352 -11.63 -0.45 -15.99
C LYS A 352 -10.51 0.22 -15.21
N ILE A 353 -9.60 -0.57 -14.59
CA ILE A 353 -8.44 -0.03 -13.88
C ILE A 353 -7.57 0.78 -14.85
N TYR A 354 -7.33 0.27 -16.05
CA TYR A 354 -6.59 0.98 -17.09
C TYR A 354 -7.27 2.31 -17.46
N PHE A 355 -8.58 2.30 -17.71
CA PHE A 355 -9.35 3.51 -18.05
C PHE A 355 -9.29 4.58 -16.94
N LEU A 356 -9.42 4.17 -15.69
CA LEU A 356 -9.29 5.08 -14.55
C LEU A 356 -7.85 5.61 -14.41
N ALA A 357 -6.84 4.76 -14.61
CA ALA A 357 -5.43 5.14 -14.53
C ALA A 357 -5.03 6.14 -15.62
N GLN A 358 -5.57 6.03 -16.84
CA GLN A 358 -5.34 7.02 -17.90
C GLN A 358 -5.80 8.42 -17.47
N LYS A 359 -6.90 8.52 -16.73
CA LYS A 359 -7.40 9.79 -16.19
C LYS A 359 -6.58 10.28 -15.00
N ALA A 360 -6.30 9.38 -14.06
CA ALA A 360 -5.59 9.70 -12.81
C ALA A 360 -4.15 10.17 -13.06
N PHE A 361 -3.47 9.55 -14.02
CA PHE A 361 -2.06 9.80 -14.32
C PHE A 361 -1.84 10.54 -15.65
N ALA A 362 -2.87 11.26 -16.15
CA ALA A 362 -2.77 12.03 -17.37
C ALA A 362 -1.62 13.05 -17.29
N GLY A 363 -0.70 13.02 -18.27
CA GLY A 363 0.48 13.89 -18.30
C GLY A 363 1.66 13.42 -17.45
N ILE A 364 1.51 12.34 -16.65
CA ILE A 364 2.60 11.73 -15.88
C ILE A 364 3.11 10.48 -16.59
N TYR A 365 2.21 9.59 -16.98
CA TYR A 365 2.53 8.34 -17.69
C TYR A 365 1.77 8.27 -19.02
N ASP A 366 2.43 7.74 -20.04
CA ASP A 366 1.77 7.40 -21.30
C ASP A 366 0.96 6.11 -21.17
N ASN A 367 0.05 5.91 -22.09
CA ASN A 367 -0.86 4.76 -22.12
C ASN A 367 -0.13 3.41 -22.21
N ALA A 368 1.00 3.36 -22.93
CA ALA A 368 1.79 2.14 -23.09
C ALA A 368 2.46 1.75 -21.76
N THR A 369 2.98 2.72 -21.04
CA THR A 369 3.57 2.55 -19.70
C THR A 369 2.53 2.04 -18.71
N VAL A 370 1.34 2.66 -18.64
CA VAL A 370 0.25 2.19 -17.77
C VAL A 370 -0.14 0.75 -18.10
N LYS A 371 -0.34 0.42 -19.39
CA LYS A 371 -0.67 -0.94 -19.83
C LYS A 371 0.40 -1.96 -19.45
N LYS A 372 1.69 -1.63 -19.68
CA LYS A 372 2.84 -2.49 -19.34
C LYS A 372 2.85 -2.85 -17.86
N TRP A 373 2.67 -1.85 -16.99
CA TRP A 373 2.76 -2.08 -15.55
C TRP A 373 1.50 -2.72 -14.98
N LEU A 374 0.33 -2.49 -15.56
CA LEU A 374 -0.90 -3.22 -15.24
C LEU A 374 -0.77 -4.72 -15.56
N TYR A 375 -0.20 -5.07 -16.72
CA TYR A 375 0.11 -6.45 -17.06
C TYR A 375 1.09 -7.08 -16.06
N THR A 376 2.16 -6.35 -15.72
CA THR A 376 3.16 -6.81 -14.73
C THR A 376 2.53 -7.00 -13.36
N PHE A 377 1.66 -6.09 -12.92
CA PHE A 377 0.94 -6.19 -11.65
C PHE A 377 0.12 -7.48 -11.58
N PHE A 378 -0.79 -7.74 -12.50
CA PHE A 378 -1.63 -8.94 -12.47
C PHE A 378 -0.82 -10.22 -12.58
N ARG A 379 0.17 -10.26 -13.47
CA ARG A 379 1.07 -11.41 -13.60
C ARG A 379 1.75 -11.73 -12.28
N ARG A 380 2.38 -10.74 -11.65
CA ARG A 380 3.09 -10.93 -10.37
C ARG A 380 2.13 -11.23 -9.23
N PHE A 381 1.02 -10.51 -9.14
CA PHE A 381 0.04 -10.69 -8.07
C PHE A 381 -0.43 -12.15 -7.98
N PHE A 382 -0.72 -12.79 -9.09
CA PHE A 382 -1.09 -14.21 -9.10
C PHE A 382 0.11 -15.13 -8.87
N GLN A 383 1.20 -14.98 -9.59
CA GLN A 383 2.37 -15.86 -9.50
C GLN A 383 3.00 -15.88 -8.10
N GLN A 384 2.88 -14.80 -7.33
CA GLN A 384 3.50 -14.66 -6.03
C GLN A 384 2.54 -14.95 -4.85
N GLN A 385 1.35 -15.50 -5.12
CA GLN A 385 0.37 -15.81 -4.07
C GLN A 385 0.92 -16.75 -2.99
N PHE A 386 1.76 -17.70 -3.33
CA PHE A 386 2.33 -18.64 -2.35
C PHE A 386 3.09 -17.92 -1.21
N LYS A 387 3.70 -16.76 -1.49
CA LYS A 387 4.35 -15.94 -0.47
C LYS A 387 3.34 -15.35 0.51
N ARG A 388 2.17 -14.96 0.02
CA ARG A 388 1.12 -14.38 0.86
C ARG A 388 0.39 -15.39 1.72
N SER A 389 0.40 -16.67 1.35
CA SER A 389 -0.25 -17.74 2.12
C SER A 389 0.33 -17.93 3.52
N CYS A 390 1.57 -17.49 3.77
CA CYS A 390 2.26 -17.61 5.05
C CYS A 390 2.67 -16.25 5.65
N LEU A 391 1.96 -15.17 5.31
CA LEU A 391 2.27 -13.85 5.87
C LEU A 391 2.16 -13.85 7.41
N PRO A 392 3.10 -13.18 8.10
CA PRO A 392 3.02 -12.94 9.53
C PRO A 392 1.78 -12.11 9.90
N ASP A 393 1.40 -12.17 11.17
CA ASP A 393 0.38 -11.27 11.70
C ASP A 393 0.83 -9.82 11.63
N GLY A 394 -0.13 -8.91 11.49
CA GLY A 394 0.10 -7.47 11.47
C GLY A 394 -1.20 -6.69 11.58
N PRO A 395 -1.14 -5.39 11.91
CA PRO A 395 -2.34 -4.57 12.06
C PRO A 395 -2.94 -4.23 10.69
N LYS A 396 -4.27 -4.23 10.60
CA LYS A 396 -4.98 -3.71 9.43
C LYS A 396 -5.31 -2.24 9.67
N VAL A 397 -4.78 -1.36 8.83
CA VAL A 397 -4.93 0.10 9.00
C VAL A 397 -5.92 0.73 8.02
N GLY A 398 -6.27 0.06 6.95
CA GLY A 398 -7.14 0.58 5.90
C GLY A 398 -8.17 -0.44 5.43
N SER A 399 -8.89 -0.10 4.36
CA SER A 399 -9.89 -0.96 3.74
C SER A 399 -9.31 -2.12 2.93
N VAL A 400 -8.03 -2.05 2.56
CA VAL A 400 -7.31 -3.05 1.76
C VAL A 400 -6.25 -3.73 2.62
N SER A 401 -6.22 -5.06 2.59
CA SER A 401 -5.21 -5.90 3.25
C SER A 401 -5.05 -7.20 2.48
N LEU A 402 -3.88 -7.80 2.58
CA LEU A 402 -3.53 -9.08 1.94
C LEU A 402 -3.39 -10.22 2.95
N SER A 403 -3.91 -10.03 4.17
CA SER A 403 -3.85 -11.07 5.20
C SER A 403 -4.62 -12.33 4.77
N PRO A 404 -3.96 -13.51 4.81
CA PRO A 404 -4.61 -14.78 4.45
C PRO A 404 -5.65 -15.23 5.47
N ARG A 405 -5.70 -14.61 6.65
CA ARG A 405 -6.58 -15.00 7.76
C ARG A 405 -8.02 -14.52 7.58
N GLY A 406 -8.28 -13.58 6.68
CA GLY A 406 -9.64 -13.11 6.43
C GLY A 406 -9.80 -12.16 5.26
N ASP A 407 -8.76 -11.39 4.91
CA ASP A 407 -8.87 -10.33 3.90
C ASP A 407 -8.70 -10.84 2.47
N TRP A 408 -7.64 -11.64 2.23
CA TRP A 408 -7.35 -12.16 0.89
C TRP A 408 -7.00 -13.64 0.91
N ARG A 409 -7.93 -14.46 0.40
CA ARG A 409 -7.74 -15.91 0.27
C ARG A 409 -7.80 -16.28 -1.19
N MET A 410 -6.70 -16.78 -1.72
CA MET A 410 -6.60 -17.25 -3.09
C MET A 410 -5.71 -18.51 -3.11
N PRO A 411 -6.03 -19.53 -3.93
CA PRO A 411 -5.14 -20.65 -4.15
C PRO A 411 -3.78 -20.18 -4.69
N SER A 412 -2.69 -20.80 -4.23
CA SER A 412 -1.33 -20.43 -4.68
C SER A 412 -1.07 -20.75 -6.15
N ASP A 413 -1.85 -21.65 -6.73
CA ASP A 413 -1.82 -22.09 -8.13
C ASP A 413 -2.90 -21.42 -9.00
N ALA A 414 -3.59 -20.40 -8.50
CA ALA A 414 -4.51 -19.58 -9.30
C ALA A 414 -3.76 -18.91 -10.47
N VAL A 415 -4.38 -18.95 -11.65
CA VAL A 415 -3.78 -18.41 -12.88
C VAL A 415 -4.35 -17.06 -13.26
N SER A 416 -3.49 -16.16 -13.75
CA SER A 416 -3.85 -14.80 -14.16
C SER A 416 -4.38 -14.70 -15.61
N ARG A 417 -4.53 -15.80 -16.33
CA ARG A 417 -4.73 -15.82 -17.77
C ARG A 417 -5.86 -14.89 -18.24
N LEU A 418 -7.03 -14.94 -17.62
CA LEU A 418 -8.18 -14.13 -18.03
C LEU A 418 -7.91 -12.61 -17.90
N TRP A 419 -7.25 -12.20 -16.82
CA TRP A 419 -6.86 -10.80 -16.58
C TRP A 419 -5.82 -10.32 -17.61
N LEU A 420 -4.83 -11.17 -17.93
CA LEU A 420 -3.80 -10.82 -18.91
C LEU A 420 -4.34 -10.74 -20.32
N GLU A 421 -5.20 -11.69 -20.75
CA GLU A 421 -5.88 -11.65 -22.04
C GLU A 421 -6.77 -10.40 -22.20
N GLU A 422 -7.43 -9.95 -21.11
CA GLU A 422 -8.20 -8.71 -21.13
C GLU A 422 -7.31 -7.50 -21.36
N ILE A 423 -6.16 -7.42 -20.67
CA ILE A 423 -5.19 -6.32 -20.83
C ILE A 423 -4.61 -6.33 -22.27
N GLU A 424 -4.29 -7.49 -22.81
CA GLU A 424 -3.76 -7.61 -24.18
C GLU A 424 -4.70 -7.02 -25.22
N ARG A 425 -6.02 -7.19 -25.04
CA ARG A 425 -7.07 -6.66 -25.95
C ARG A 425 -7.31 -5.16 -25.83
N ILE A 426 -6.75 -4.49 -24.83
CA ILE A 426 -6.87 -3.03 -24.71
C ILE A 426 -6.10 -2.38 -25.87
N ASN A 427 -6.78 -1.56 -26.67
CA ASN A 427 -6.16 -0.74 -27.69
C ASN A 427 -5.50 0.50 -27.03
N ILE A 428 -4.29 0.83 -27.47
CA ILE A 428 -3.52 2.00 -26.94
C ILE A 428 -3.82 3.22 -27.82
#